data_f946a0a384db08f5574f838af6f33715
#
_entry.id   f946a0a384db08f5574f838af6f33715
#
_cell.length_a   1.000
_cell.length_b   1.000
_cell.length_c   1.000
_cell.angle_alpha   90.00
_cell.angle_beta   90.00
_cell.angle_gamma   90.00
#
_symmetry.space_group_name_H-M   'P 1'
#
loop_
_entity.id
_entity.type
_entity.pdbx_description
1 polymer ?
#
loop_
_entity_poly.entity_id
_entity_poly.type
_entity_poly.pdbx_seq_one_letter_code
_entity_poly.pdbx_strand_id
1 'polypeptide(L)'
;MAYYSSFQLLGFFCLMISFLQLILLQALAWGPDVPTQGFVSLPFNRSFYHIQKPYDVPEDQRYSFVDGIHKCWVYSTDKPHTTTSQTMPRTEIAIQGYNYSSGVWEFEAYGYVPYGTSSVCIMQVFGASAPHATTLMLRVYNGSLMYYTGPVLVPNIYDKWFKLNVIHDVEAAKVKVYIDGCLELEADGRGGTSHAFKCGVYAQHNDSFYMESRWKHIQVSRKCRP
;
A
#
# COMPACT_ATOMS: atom_id res chain seq x y z
N MET A 1 -61.18 24.76 -12.97
CA MET A 1 -60.04 24.21 -13.72
C MET A 1 -58.73 24.15 -12.90
N ALA A 2 -58.74 24.09 -11.57
CA ALA A 2 -57.53 24.12 -10.75
C ALA A 2 -57.16 22.78 -10.07
N TYR A 3 -57.96 21.72 -10.23
CA TYR A 3 -57.68 20.41 -9.58
C TYR A 3 -56.80 19.45 -10.36
N TYR A 4 -56.57 19.69 -11.65
CA TYR A 4 -55.75 18.79 -12.49
C TYR A 4 -54.23 19.00 -12.33
N SER A 5 -53.80 20.15 -11.84
CA SER A 5 -52.35 20.46 -11.73
C SER A 5 -51.70 19.84 -10.50
N SER A 6 -52.43 19.65 -9.40
CA SER A 6 -51.88 19.13 -8.13
C SER A 6 -51.59 17.61 -8.20
N PHE A 7 -52.39 16.86 -8.93
CA PHE A 7 -52.19 15.41 -9.10
C PHE A 7 -51.00 15.09 -10.02
N GLN A 8 -50.73 15.92 -11.01
CA GLN A 8 -49.56 15.75 -11.89
C GLN A 8 -48.26 16.10 -11.16
N LEU A 9 -48.23 17.13 -10.29
CA LEU A 9 -47.06 17.46 -9.45
C LEU A 9 -46.75 16.34 -8.45
N LEU A 10 -47.76 15.75 -7.81
CA LEU A 10 -47.59 14.66 -6.86
C LEU A 10 -47.02 13.41 -7.52
N GLY A 11 -47.48 13.07 -8.73
CA GLY A 11 -46.98 11.95 -9.54
C GLY A 11 -45.52 12.12 -9.95
N PHE A 12 -45.13 13.35 -10.34
CA PHE A 12 -43.72 13.66 -10.66
C PHE A 12 -42.79 13.58 -9.44
N PHE A 13 -43.27 14.02 -8.29
CA PHE A 13 -42.49 13.96 -7.02
C PHE A 13 -42.28 12.50 -6.56
N CYS A 14 -43.32 11.64 -6.67
CA CYS A 14 -43.20 10.21 -6.35
C CYS A 14 -42.25 9.48 -7.30
N LEU A 15 -42.28 9.79 -8.60
CA LEU A 15 -41.36 9.22 -9.59
C LEU A 15 -39.90 9.65 -9.36
N MET A 16 -39.68 10.92 -8.98
CA MET A 16 -38.34 11.42 -8.65
C MET A 16 -37.77 10.77 -7.40
N ILE A 17 -38.60 10.57 -6.35
CA ILE A 17 -38.17 9.87 -5.11
C ILE A 17 -37.86 8.41 -5.40
N SER A 18 -38.66 7.72 -6.22
CA SER A 18 -38.42 6.33 -6.61
C SER A 18 -37.14 6.18 -7.45
N PHE A 19 -36.87 7.14 -8.33
CA PHE A 19 -35.64 7.15 -9.14
C PHE A 19 -34.41 7.43 -8.29
N LEU A 20 -34.51 8.36 -7.32
CA LEU A 20 -33.44 8.64 -6.38
C LEU A 20 -33.14 7.45 -5.46
N GLN A 21 -34.20 6.73 -5.01
CA GLN A 21 -34.03 5.51 -4.22
C GLN A 21 -33.44 4.37 -5.04
N LEU A 22 -33.75 4.27 -6.33
CA LEU A 22 -33.17 3.26 -7.23
C LEU A 22 -31.67 3.54 -7.46
N ILE A 23 -31.29 4.81 -7.64
CA ILE A 23 -29.88 5.23 -7.79
C ILE A 23 -29.11 5.00 -6.48
N LEU A 24 -29.71 5.30 -5.31
CA LEU A 24 -29.09 5.00 -4.01
C LEU A 24 -28.94 3.50 -3.78
N LEU A 25 -29.93 2.68 -4.15
CA LEU A 25 -29.86 1.22 -4.05
C LEU A 25 -28.81 0.63 -5.00
N GLN A 26 -28.63 1.19 -6.19
CA GLN A 26 -27.58 0.77 -7.12
C GLN A 26 -26.20 1.20 -6.64
N ALA A 27 -26.06 2.39 -6.03
CA ALA A 27 -24.81 2.84 -5.42
C ALA A 27 -24.42 2.01 -4.18
N LEU A 28 -25.41 1.46 -3.44
CA LEU A 28 -25.18 0.54 -2.32
C LEU A 28 -24.90 -0.90 -2.77
N ALA A 29 -25.30 -1.28 -4.00
CA ALA A 29 -25.00 -2.61 -4.57
C ALA A 29 -23.58 -2.71 -5.17
N TRP A 30 -22.95 -1.57 -5.44
CA TRP A 30 -21.54 -1.45 -5.81
C TRP A 30 -20.76 -0.99 -4.56
N GLY A 31 -20.75 -1.83 -3.53
CA GLY A 31 -19.78 -1.67 -2.46
C GLY A 31 -18.36 -1.67 -3.05
N PRO A 32 -17.40 -0.96 -2.45
CA PRO A 32 -16.02 -1.01 -2.90
C PRO A 32 -15.60 -2.48 -2.99
N ASP A 33 -14.97 -2.83 -4.11
CA ASP A 33 -14.42 -4.17 -4.32
C ASP A 33 -13.55 -4.48 -3.10
N VAL A 34 -13.97 -5.44 -2.26
CA VAL A 34 -13.26 -5.72 -1.00
C VAL A 34 -12.00 -6.49 -1.39
N PRO A 35 -10.83 -5.87 -1.41
CA PRO A 35 -9.61 -6.48 -1.97
C PRO A 35 -9.21 -7.77 -1.26
N THR A 36 -9.68 -7.97 -0.01
CA THR A 36 -9.39 -9.14 0.83
C THR A 36 -10.31 -10.34 0.60
N GLN A 37 -11.31 -10.24 -0.27
CA GLN A 37 -12.25 -11.34 -0.53
C GLN A 37 -11.54 -12.58 -1.11
N GLY A 38 -11.72 -13.74 -0.47
CA GLY A 38 -11.13 -15.02 -0.87
C GLY A 38 -9.67 -15.21 -0.47
N PHE A 39 -9.10 -14.28 0.29
CA PHE A 39 -7.79 -14.42 0.89
C PHE A 39 -7.85 -15.07 2.27
N VAL A 40 -6.84 -15.87 2.59
CA VAL A 40 -6.61 -16.45 3.91
C VAL A 40 -5.38 -15.81 4.52
N SER A 41 -5.58 -15.21 5.69
CA SER A 41 -4.52 -14.58 6.47
C SER A 41 -3.53 -15.62 6.98
N LEU A 42 -2.26 -15.29 6.89
CA LEU A 42 -1.14 -16.10 7.40
C LEU A 42 -0.68 -15.55 8.75
N PRO A 43 -0.12 -16.41 9.63
CA PRO A 43 0.44 -15.95 10.90
C PRO A 43 1.50 -14.85 10.69
N PHE A 44 1.44 -13.77 11.48
CA PHE A 44 2.43 -12.70 11.40
C PHE A 44 2.87 -12.27 12.80
N ASN A 45 4.14 -12.48 13.09
CA ASN A 45 4.81 -12.05 14.31
C ASN A 45 6.29 -11.79 14.05
N ARG A 46 7.09 -11.53 15.08
CA ARG A 46 8.51 -11.15 14.95
C ARG A 46 9.37 -12.17 14.19
N SER A 47 8.99 -13.43 14.14
CA SER A 47 9.74 -14.47 13.40
C SER A 47 9.54 -14.41 11.89
N PHE A 48 8.52 -13.69 11.41
CA PHE A 48 8.19 -13.58 9.99
C PHE A 48 8.72 -12.30 9.32
N TYR A 49 9.58 -11.55 9.98
CA TYR A 49 10.25 -10.41 9.36
C TYR A 49 11.60 -10.13 10.03
N HIS A 50 12.49 -9.48 9.30
CA HIS A 50 13.69 -8.87 9.85
C HIS A 50 13.75 -7.40 9.47
N ILE A 51 14.48 -6.61 10.25
CA ILE A 51 14.66 -5.20 9.98
C ILE A 51 15.92 -5.03 9.14
N GLN A 52 15.75 -4.64 7.87
CA GLN A 52 16.84 -4.14 7.07
C GLN A 52 17.10 -2.70 7.49
N LYS A 53 18.28 -2.39 7.97
CA LYS A 53 18.67 -1.07 8.49
C LYS A 53 20.08 -0.72 8.07
N PRO A 54 20.57 0.51 8.26
CA PRO A 54 21.98 0.85 8.06
C PRO A 54 22.89 -0.13 8.82
N TYR A 55 23.90 -0.66 8.14
CA TYR A 55 24.71 -1.78 8.67
C TYR A 55 25.47 -1.41 9.94
N ASP A 56 25.83 -0.14 10.10
CA ASP A 56 26.65 0.41 11.18
C ASP A 56 25.86 1.04 12.34
N VAL A 57 24.52 0.94 12.30
CA VAL A 57 23.63 1.53 13.32
C VAL A 57 22.86 0.43 14.04
N PRO A 58 22.73 0.44 15.38
CA PRO A 58 21.84 -0.45 16.12
C PRO A 58 20.38 -0.36 15.65
N GLU A 59 19.63 -1.47 15.80
CA GLU A 59 18.23 -1.54 15.31
C GLU A 59 17.35 -0.50 16.00
N ASP A 60 17.45 -0.35 17.30
CA ASP A 60 16.67 0.57 18.13
C ASP A 60 16.89 2.06 17.81
N GLN A 61 17.96 2.38 17.06
CA GLN A 61 18.23 3.72 16.59
C GLN A 61 17.61 4.02 15.20
N ARG A 62 16.95 3.05 14.55
CA ARG A 62 16.28 3.22 13.24
C ARG A 62 14.92 2.55 13.19
N TYR A 63 14.57 1.80 14.21
CA TYR A 63 13.32 1.08 14.31
C TYR A 63 12.83 1.01 15.76
N SER A 64 11.52 1.13 15.94
CA SER A 64 10.86 0.79 17.20
C SER A 64 9.51 0.11 16.95
N PHE A 65 9.10 -0.69 17.92
CA PHE A 65 7.78 -1.31 17.95
C PHE A 65 7.14 -1.06 19.32
N VAL A 66 6.18 -0.15 19.37
CA VAL A 66 5.51 0.28 20.60
C VAL A 66 4.01 0.37 20.33
N ASP A 67 3.20 -0.18 21.21
CA ASP A 67 1.73 -0.15 21.16
C ASP A 67 1.16 -0.65 19.82
N GLY A 68 1.77 -1.70 19.25
CA GLY A 68 1.35 -2.26 17.97
C GLY A 68 1.76 -1.45 16.74
N ILE A 69 2.54 -0.39 16.92
CA ILE A 69 3.00 0.48 15.85
C ILE A 69 4.49 0.25 15.61
N HIS A 70 4.84 -0.14 14.39
CA HIS A 70 6.20 -0.16 13.87
C HIS A 70 6.55 1.24 13.37
N LYS A 71 7.61 1.81 13.87
CA LYS A 71 8.18 3.06 13.38
C LYS A 71 9.53 2.76 12.74
N CYS A 72 9.67 3.12 11.46
CA CYS A 72 10.90 2.97 10.68
C CYS A 72 11.39 4.36 10.27
N TRP A 73 12.69 4.64 10.44
CA TRP A 73 13.27 5.90 9.99
C TRP A 73 14.71 5.74 9.54
N VAL A 74 15.16 6.67 8.71
CA VAL A 74 16.57 6.85 8.30
C VAL A 74 16.91 8.33 8.21
N TYR A 75 18.20 8.61 8.27
CA TYR A 75 18.77 9.90 7.87
C TYR A 75 19.40 9.76 6.48
N SER A 76 19.41 10.83 5.70
CA SER A 76 20.01 10.82 4.36
C SER A 76 21.51 10.52 4.37
N THR A 77 22.17 10.74 5.51
CA THR A 77 23.60 10.48 5.75
C THR A 77 23.90 9.05 6.21
N ASP A 78 22.88 8.24 6.44
CA ASP A 78 23.06 6.85 6.86
C ASP A 78 23.74 6.01 5.77
N LYS A 79 24.36 4.91 6.19
CA LYS A 79 24.96 3.95 5.29
C LYS A 79 23.92 2.99 4.68
N PRO A 80 24.24 2.28 3.60
CA PRO A 80 23.40 1.20 3.09
C PRO A 80 23.12 0.11 4.15
N HIS A 81 22.26 -0.85 3.79
CA HIS A 81 21.91 -1.96 4.70
C HIS A 81 22.97 -3.06 4.78
N THR A 82 23.99 -3.06 3.92
CA THR A 82 25.18 -3.92 3.99
C THR A 82 26.41 -3.13 3.55
N THR A 83 27.60 -3.60 3.93
CA THR A 83 28.88 -2.97 3.57
C THR A 83 29.17 -3.01 2.06
N THR A 84 28.58 -3.96 1.34
CA THR A 84 28.79 -4.13 -0.10
C THR A 84 27.68 -3.49 -0.95
N SER A 85 26.58 -3.05 -0.33
CA SER A 85 25.47 -2.46 -1.06
C SER A 85 25.80 -1.05 -1.55
N GLN A 86 25.44 -0.76 -2.79
CA GLN A 86 25.55 0.59 -3.37
C GLN A 86 24.21 1.34 -3.36
N THR A 87 23.20 0.80 -2.65
CA THR A 87 21.88 1.42 -2.58
C THR A 87 21.84 2.51 -1.51
N MET A 88 20.85 3.38 -1.60
CA MET A 88 20.57 4.37 -0.56
C MET A 88 20.18 3.70 0.77
N PRO A 89 20.29 4.43 1.91
CA PRO A 89 19.92 3.91 3.22
C PRO A 89 18.45 3.49 3.28
N ARG A 90 18.17 2.52 4.15
CA ARG A 90 16.82 2.02 4.41
C ARG A 90 16.64 1.55 5.83
N THR A 91 15.42 1.64 6.31
CA THR A 91 14.92 0.86 7.44
C THR A 91 13.59 0.27 7.00
N GLU A 92 13.59 -1.03 6.71
CA GLU A 92 12.43 -1.73 6.18
C GLU A 92 12.15 -3.00 6.99
N ILE A 93 10.88 -3.24 7.27
CA ILE A 93 10.34 -4.52 7.69
C ILE A 93 10.34 -5.41 6.46
N ALA A 94 11.36 -6.27 6.33
CA ALA A 94 11.46 -7.21 5.23
C ALA A 94 10.77 -8.52 5.65
N ILE A 95 9.62 -8.82 5.05
CA ILE A 95 8.85 -10.01 5.37
C ILE A 95 9.60 -11.24 4.86
N GLN A 96 9.75 -12.23 5.71
CA GLN A 96 10.45 -13.50 5.44
C GLN A 96 9.55 -14.68 5.83
N GLY A 97 9.89 -15.87 5.32
CA GLY A 97 9.06 -17.07 5.54
C GLY A 97 7.85 -17.16 4.62
N TYR A 98 7.54 -16.08 3.91
CA TYR A 98 6.45 -15.99 2.93
C TYR A 98 6.95 -15.50 1.57
N ASN A 99 8.18 -15.87 1.21
CA ASN A 99 8.66 -15.67 -0.16
C ASN A 99 7.85 -16.55 -1.11
N TYR A 100 7.44 -16.01 -2.24
CA TYR A 100 6.54 -16.69 -3.17
C TYR A 100 7.01 -16.56 -4.62
N SER A 101 6.69 -17.58 -5.42
CA SER A 101 6.98 -17.63 -6.86
C SER A 101 5.74 -17.86 -7.71
N SER A 102 4.58 -18.08 -7.07
CA SER A 102 3.31 -18.39 -7.73
C SER A 102 2.13 -17.98 -6.84
N GLY A 103 0.91 -17.97 -7.40
CA GLY A 103 -0.32 -17.66 -6.70
C GLY A 103 -0.60 -16.16 -6.57
N VAL A 104 -1.68 -15.86 -5.86
CA VAL A 104 -2.11 -14.49 -5.60
C VAL A 104 -1.86 -14.17 -4.14
N TRP A 105 -1.07 -13.16 -3.90
CA TRP A 105 -0.62 -12.75 -2.56
C TRP A 105 -1.05 -11.34 -2.26
N GLU A 106 -1.33 -11.07 -1.00
CA GLU A 106 -1.75 -9.77 -0.52
C GLU A 106 -0.92 -9.34 0.68
N PHE A 107 -0.54 -8.08 0.67
CA PHE A 107 -0.07 -7.32 1.81
C PHE A 107 -1.14 -6.32 2.20
N GLU A 108 -1.55 -6.33 3.46
CA GLU A 108 -2.45 -5.34 4.04
C GLU A 108 -1.80 -4.71 5.27
N ALA A 109 -1.92 -3.39 5.41
CA ALA A 109 -1.48 -2.67 6.60
C ALA A 109 -2.10 -1.27 6.66
N TYR A 110 -2.03 -0.64 7.84
CA TYR A 110 -2.20 0.81 7.95
C TYR A 110 -0.83 1.47 7.92
N GLY A 111 -0.65 2.40 7.00
CA GLY A 111 0.54 3.22 6.83
C GLY A 111 0.31 4.66 7.31
N TYR A 112 1.37 5.31 7.75
CA TYR A 112 1.40 6.73 8.13
C TYR A 112 2.74 7.32 7.73
N VAL A 113 2.72 8.49 7.13
CA VAL A 113 3.93 9.22 6.74
C VAL A 113 3.85 10.63 7.32
N PRO A 114 4.80 11.03 8.19
CA PRO A 114 4.80 12.38 8.73
C PRO A 114 5.21 13.42 7.68
N TYR A 115 4.71 14.64 7.86
CA TYR A 115 5.10 15.79 7.06
C TYR A 115 6.62 15.93 6.99
N GLY A 116 7.13 16.33 5.84
CA GLY A 116 8.56 16.52 5.58
C GLY A 116 9.31 15.27 5.12
N THR A 117 8.71 14.07 5.18
CA THR A 117 9.26 12.86 4.57
C THR A 117 9.06 12.89 3.07
N SER A 118 10.13 12.91 2.28
CA SER A 118 10.09 12.94 0.81
C SER A 118 11.21 12.11 0.20
N SER A 119 11.08 11.77 -1.09
CA SER A 119 12.04 10.97 -1.85
C SER A 119 12.33 9.62 -1.22
N VAL A 120 11.29 8.94 -0.79
CA VAL A 120 11.38 7.68 -0.06
C VAL A 120 10.40 6.65 -0.61
N CYS A 121 10.85 5.40 -0.75
CA CYS A 121 9.95 4.27 -0.93
C CYS A 121 9.44 3.81 0.44
N ILE A 122 8.14 3.66 0.58
CA ILE A 122 7.52 3.23 1.83
C ILE A 122 7.02 1.78 1.79
N MET A 123 6.77 1.25 0.59
CA MET A 123 6.34 -0.14 0.39
C MET A 123 6.82 -0.66 -0.96
N GLN A 124 7.23 -1.93 -1.00
CA GLN A 124 7.64 -2.58 -2.25
C GLN A 124 7.26 -4.06 -2.30
N VAL A 125 6.96 -4.52 -3.52
CA VAL A 125 7.04 -5.94 -3.89
C VAL A 125 8.43 -6.15 -4.45
N PHE A 126 9.32 -6.74 -3.63
CA PHE A 126 10.68 -7.08 -4.03
C PHE A 126 10.67 -8.37 -4.85
N GLY A 127 11.57 -8.48 -5.81
CA GLY A 127 11.64 -9.57 -6.76
C GLY A 127 11.04 -9.17 -8.11
N ALA A 128 11.85 -9.26 -9.14
CA ALA A 128 11.50 -9.05 -10.55
C ALA A 128 12.57 -9.70 -11.43
N SER A 129 12.29 -9.83 -12.73
CA SER A 129 13.31 -10.22 -13.70
C SER A 129 14.27 -9.07 -14.01
N ALA A 130 15.53 -9.39 -14.26
CA ALA A 130 16.52 -8.40 -14.69
C ALA A 130 16.02 -7.63 -15.92
N PRO A 131 16.29 -6.33 -16.02
CA PRO A 131 17.17 -5.53 -15.16
C PRO A 131 16.48 -4.95 -13.90
N HIS A 132 15.26 -5.33 -13.62
CA HIS A 132 14.50 -4.82 -12.50
C HIS A 132 14.76 -5.61 -11.22
N ALA A 133 14.78 -4.93 -10.07
CA ALA A 133 14.88 -5.57 -8.75
C ALA A 133 13.51 -5.69 -8.06
N THR A 134 12.52 -4.88 -8.46
CA THR A 134 11.21 -4.78 -7.81
C THR A 134 10.09 -4.75 -8.83
N THR A 135 8.99 -5.43 -8.49
CA THR A 135 7.73 -5.37 -9.25
C THR A 135 6.95 -4.11 -8.95
N LEU A 136 6.98 -3.67 -7.67
CA LEU A 136 6.29 -2.47 -7.21
C LEU A 136 7.19 -1.67 -6.26
N MET A 137 7.16 -0.36 -6.39
CA MET A 137 7.59 0.58 -5.36
C MET A 137 6.54 1.68 -5.21
N LEU A 138 6.05 1.86 -3.99
CA LEU A 138 5.22 3.00 -3.61
C LEU A 138 6.13 4.05 -2.96
N ARG A 139 6.27 5.17 -3.63
CA ARG A 139 7.20 6.25 -3.24
C ARG A 139 6.44 7.51 -2.86
N VAL A 140 7.00 8.25 -1.91
CA VAL A 140 6.48 9.54 -1.46
C VAL A 140 7.39 10.66 -1.95
N TYR A 141 6.81 11.61 -2.67
CA TYR A 141 7.45 12.84 -3.10
C TYR A 141 6.57 14.03 -2.73
N ASN A 142 7.05 14.88 -1.81
CA ASN A 142 6.32 16.08 -1.35
C ASN A 142 4.85 15.82 -0.94
N GLY A 143 4.63 14.71 -0.23
CA GLY A 143 3.30 14.28 0.23
C GLY A 143 2.50 13.45 -0.78
N SER A 144 2.87 13.43 -2.05
CA SER A 144 2.21 12.58 -3.04
C SER A 144 2.72 11.15 -2.97
N LEU A 145 1.80 10.18 -2.85
CA LEU A 145 2.10 8.77 -3.02
C LEU A 145 2.09 8.42 -4.50
N MET A 146 3.16 7.81 -4.98
CA MET A 146 3.37 7.54 -6.40
C MET A 146 3.80 6.10 -6.65
N TYR A 147 3.46 5.59 -7.83
CA TYR A 147 4.05 4.37 -8.37
C TYR A 147 5.39 4.72 -9.02
N TYR A 148 6.51 4.32 -8.38
CA TYR A 148 7.87 4.77 -8.72
C TYR A 148 7.95 6.30 -8.77
N THR A 149 8.08 6.89 -9.95
CA THR A 149 8.11 8.34 -10.20
C THR A 149 6.85 8.87 -10.90
N GLY A 150 5.83 8.08 -11.01
CA GLY A 150 4.52 8.38 -11.61
C GLY A 150 3.80 7.11 -12.05
N PRO A 151 2.47 7.08 -12.11
CA PRO A 151 1.53 8.16 -11.77
C PRO A 151 1.43 8.47 -10.26
N VAL A 152 0.81 9.62 -9.92
CA VAL A 152 0.37 9.95 -8.57
C VAL A 152 -0.88 9.13 -8.25
N LEU A 153 -0.84 8.39 -7.14
CA LEU A 153 -1.95 7.58 -6.65
C LEU A 153 -2.79 8.39 -5.63
N VAL A 154 -2.12 9.05 -4.69
CA VAL A 154 -2.76 9.92 -3.71
C VAL A 154 -1.99 11.22 -3.63
N PRO A 155 -2.63 12.38 -3.85
CA PRO A 155 -1.93 13.66 -3.92
C PRO A 155 -1.37 14.15 -2.58
N ASN A 156 -1.95 13.70 -1.46
CA ASN A 156 -1.45 14.02 -0.13
C ASN A 156 -1.77 12.90 0.86
N ILE A 157 -0.70 12.26 1.43
CA ILE A 157 -0.82 11.21 2.44
C ILE A 157 -0.24 11.62 3.80
N TYR A 158 0.27 12.85 3.95
CA TYR A 158 0.91 13.29 5.18
C TYR A 158 -0.06 13.34 6.37
N ASP A 159 0.49 13.00 7.53
CA ASP A 159 -0.09 13.17 8.86
C ASP A 159 -1.47 12.50 9.06
N LYS A 160 -1.75 11.46 8.29
CA LYS A 160 -2.95 10.64 8.43
C LYS A 160 -2.63 9.16 8.23
N TRP A 161 -3.36 8.31 8.92
CA TRP A 161 -3.36 6.87 8.65
C TRP A 161 -4.16 6.59 7.38
N PHE A 162 -3.63 5.72 6.53
CA PHE A 162 -4.32 5.18 5.36
C PHE A 162 -4.22 3.66 5.36
N LYS A 163 -5.25 2.99 4.91
CA LYS A 163 -5.24 1.54 4.71
C LYS A 163 -4.65 1.23 3.35
N LEU A 164 -3.61 0.42 3.32
CA LEU A 164 -2.96 -0.04 2.10
C LEU A 164 -3.23 -1.52 1.90
N ASN A 165 -3.72 -1.90 0.71
CA ASN A 165 -3.70 -3.27 0.23
C ASN A 165 -2.90 -3.34 -1.07
N VAL A 166 -1.97 -4.28 -1.15
CA VAL A 166 -1.21 -4.58 -2.37
C VAL A 166 -1.42 -6.04 -2.71
N ILE A 167 -2.04 -6.29 -3.86
CA ILE A 167 -2.28 -7.64 -4.38
C ILE A 167 -1.33 -7.88 -5.55
N HIS A 168 -0.55 -8.96 -5.48
CA HIS A 168 0.31 -9.42 -6.57
C HIS A 168 -0.17 -10.79 -7.05
N ASP A 169 -0.66 -10.84 -8.27
CA ASP A 169 -1.00 -12.06 -9.00
C ASP A 169 0.16 -12.43 -9.91
N VAL A 170 0.90 -13.48 -9.53
CA VAL A 170 2.11 -13.89 -10.23
C VAL A 170 1.77 -14.52 -11.59
N GLU A 171 0.72 -15.34 -11.65
CA GLU A 171 0.29 -16.01 -12.88
C GLU A 171 -0.29 -15.05 -13.89
N ALA A 172 -1.13 -14.11 -13.43
CA ALA A 172 -1.68 -13.08 -14.31
C ALA A 172 -0.68 -11.96 -14.63
N ALA A 173 0.50 -11.98 -13.99
CA ALA A 173 1.52 -10.94 -14.08
C ALA A 173 0.92 -9.53 -13.82
N LYS A 174 0.16 -9.39 -12.71
CA LYS A 174 -0.51 -8.14 -12.35
C LYS A 174 -0.24 -7.77 -10.90
N VAL A 175 -0.14 -6.46 -10.65
CA VAL A 175 -0.12 -5.90 -9.31
C VAL A 175 -1.20 -4.83 -9.18
N LYS A 176 -1.97 -4.89 -8.08
CA LYS A 176 -3.02 -3.93 -7.77
C LYS A 176 -2.73 -3.25 -6.44
N VAL A 177 -3.01 -1.95 -6.36
CA VAL A 177 -2.86 -1.15 -5.14
C VAL A 177 -4.19 -0.51 -4.81
N TYR A 178 -4.64 -0.73 -3.58
CA TYR A 178 -5.83 -0.09 -3.03
C TYR A 178 -5.43 0.80 -1.87
N ILE A 179 -6.00 1.99 -1.81
CA ILE A 179 -5.87 2.93 -0.70
C ILE A 179 -7.26 3.21 -0.16
N ASP A 180 -7.45 2.95 1.14
CA ASP A 180 -8.74 3.11 1.83
C ASP A 180 -9.90 2.39 1.10
N GLY A 181 -9.60 1.22 0.49
CA GLY A 181 -10.55 0.40 -0.26
C GLY A 181 -10.75 0.79 -1.72
N CYS A 182 -10.18 1.91 -2.18
CA CYS A 182 -10.27 2.36 -3.57
C CYS A 182 -9.10 1.81 -4.39
N LEU A 183 -9.37 1.24 -5.59
CA LEU A 183 -8.34 0.82 -6.54
C LEU A 183 -7.66 2.05 -7.14
N GLU A 184 -6.39 2.28 -6.80
CA GLU A 184 -5.61 3.42 -7.25
C GLU A 184 -4.61 3.06 -8.37
N LEU A 185 -4.24 1.77 -8.45
CA LEU A 185 -3.32 1.29 -9.47
C LEU A 185 -3.61 -0.16 -9.86
N GLU A 186 -3.61 -0.42 -11.16
CA GLU A 186 -3.36 -1.74 -11.73
C GLU A 186 -2.20 -1.62 -12.72
N ALA A 187 -1.15 -2.40 -12.49
CA ALA A 187 0.05 -2.41 -13.32
C ALA A 187 0.49 -3.83 -13.66
N ASP A 188 1.29 -3.94 -14.71
CA ASP A 188 1.89 -5.22 -15.08
C ASP A 188 2.96 -5.64 -14.07
N GLY A 189 3.03 -6.93 -13.79
CA GLY A 189 4.13 -7.55 -13.10
C GLY A 189 5.42 -7.45 -13.91
N ARG A 190 6.56 -7.69 -13.24
CA ARG A 190 7.88 -7.60 -13.87
C ARG A 190 8.61 -8.93 -13.88
N GLY A 191 7.87 -10.04 -13.86
CA GLY A 191 8.43 -11.39 -13.79
C GLY A 191 9.24 -11.62 -12.52
N GLY A 192 10.12 -12.61 -12.55
CA GLY A 192 10.93 -13.03 -11.41
C GLY A 192 10.44 -14.35 -10.82
N THR A 193 11.33 -15.01 -10.08
CA THR A 193 11.10 -16.37 -9.55
C THR A 193 10.93 -16.39 -8.02
N SER A 194 11.07 -15.24 -7.37
CA SER A 194 10.87 -15.12 -5.93
C SER A 194 10.50 -13.69 -5.57
N HIS A 195 9.41 -13.53 -4.85
CA HIS A 195 8.87 -12.25 -4.43
C HIS A 195 8.72 -12.17 -2.91
N ALA A 196 8.83 -10.96 -2.37
CA ALA A 196 8.57 -10.67 -0.96
C ALA A 196 8.05 -9.25 -0.79
N PHE A 197 7.21 -9.04 0.22
CA PHE A 197 6.75 -7.71 0.61
C PHE A 197 7.74 -7.06 1.58
N LYS A 198 7.92 -5.74 1.43
CA LYS A 198 8.66 -4.91 2.39
C LYS A 198 7.92 -3.60 2.62
N CYS A 199 7.89 -3.11 3.84
CA CYS A 199 7.39 -1.78 4.17
C CYS A 199 8.33 -1.09 5.16
N GLY A 200 8.33 0.24 5.17
CA GLY A 200 9.24 1.04 5.99
C GLY A 200 9.68 2.29 5.25
N VAL A 201 10.95 2.60 5.29
CA VAL A 201 11.57 3.70 4.55
C VAL A 201 12.80 3.22 3.79
N TYR A 202 12.85 3.51 2.52
CA TYR A 202 14.03 3.32 1.67
C TYR A 202 14.26 4.60 0.87
N ALA A 203 15.29 5.35 1.24
CA ALA A 203 15.64 6.60 0.58
C ALA A 203 15.89 6.40 -0.92
N GLN A 204 15.40 7.32 -1.73
CA GLN A 204 15.59 7.33 -3.18
C GLN A 204 16.52 8.48 -3.59
N HIS A 205 16.46 9.59 -2.88
CA HIS A 205 17.32 10.77 -2.97
C HIS A 205 17.52 11.38 -1.58
N ASN A 206 18.27 12.47 -1.51
CA ASN A 206 18.60 13.17 -0.26
C ASN A 206 17.72 14.42 -0.05
N ASP A 207 16.51 14.46 -0.60
CA ASP A 207 15.63 15.63 -0.53
C ASP A 207 15.14 15.91 0.90
N SER A 208 15.02 14.86 1.73
CA SER A 208 14.73 14.99 3.14
C SER A 208 15.91 14.47 3.97
N PHE A 209 16.35 15.25 4.97
CA PHE A 209 17.40 14.79 5.89
C PHE A 209 16.92 13.64 6.78
N TYR A 210 15.67 13.70 7.26
CA TYR A 210 15.02 12.67 8.06
C TYR A 210 13.79 12.14 7.31
N MET A 211 13.65 10.83 7.23
CA MET A 211 12.56 10.14 6.55
C MET A 211 11.98 9.10 7.48
N GLU A 212 10.66 9.11 7.66
CA GLU A 212 9.94 8.23 8.59
C GLU A 212 8.68 7.67 7.95
N SER A 213 8.36 6.41 8.28
CA SER A 213 7.02 5.85 8.10
C SER A 213 6.63 5.01 9.31
N ARG A 214 5.32 4.90 9.54
CA ARG A 214 4.76 4.06 10.61
C ARG A 214 3.77 3.07 10.03
N TRP A 215 3.74 1.88 10.65
CA TRP A 215 2.92 0.78 10.17
C TRP A 215 2.26 0.07 11.33
N LYS A 216 1.00 -0.34 11.16
CA LYS A 216 0.28 -1.16 12.13
C LYS A 216 -0.65 -2.14 11.43
N HIS A 217 -1.04 -3.21 12.14
CA HIS A 217 -1.91 -4.27 11.63
C HIS A 217 -1.40 -4.87 10.31
N ILE A 218 -0.08 -5.10 10.23
CA ILE A 218 0.53 -5.74 9.08
C ILE A 218 0.00 -7.16 8.96
N GLN A 219 -0.51 -7.51 7.78
CA GLN A 219 -1.04 -8.81 7.45
C GLN A 219 -0.53 -9.25 6.09
N VAL A 220 -0.18 -10.53 5.97
CA VAL A 220 0.09 -11.18 4.70
C VAL A 220 -0.97 -12.25 4.49
N SER A 221 -1.55 -12.26 3.32
CA SER A 221 -2.59 -13.22 2.95
C SER A 221 -2.27 -13.86 1.61
N ARG A 222 -2.79 -15.06 1.42
CA ARG A 222 -2.72 -15.77 0.15
C ARG A 222 -4.12 -16.16 -0.30
N LYS A 223 -4.43 -15.97 -1.56
CA LYS A 223 -5.70 -16.40 -2.12
C LYS A 223 -5.75 -17.93 -2.19
N CYS A 224 -6.80 -18.54 -1.63
CA CYS A 224 -7.05 -19.96 -1.83
C CYS A 224 -7.31 -20.21 -3.32
N ARG A 225 -6.73 -21.28 -3.86
CA ARG A 225 -7.17 -21.81 -5.16
C ARG A 225 -8.57 -22.39 -4.97
N PRO A 226 -9.50 -22.14 -5.89
CA PRO A 226 -10.80 -22.77 -5.88
C PRO A 226 -10.70 -24.30 -5.99
#